data_c68ae44b7abc6f41450587d205a07684
#
_entry.id   c68ae44b7abc6f41450587d205a07684
#
_cell.length_a   1.000
_cell.length_b   1.000
_cell.length_c   1.000
_cell.angle_alpha   90.00
_cell.angle_beta   90.00
_cell.angle_gamma   90.00
#
_symmetry.space_group_name_H-M   'P 1'
#
loop_
_entity.id
_entity.type
_entity.pdbx_description
1 polymer ?
#
loop_
_entity_poly.entity_id
_entity_poly.type
_entity_poly.pdbx_seq_one_letter_code
_entity_poly.pdbx_strand_id
1 'polypeptide(L)'
;MTIMNGQIYEERRHVDSVKDCNFYHTTDIPGVGLVEGQWDLRDGVDEYLGSYDFGSKRVLEIGPATGFLTFYMEKTASEVVAVELPMDRSFWNSVPYEKLGLARRNNDQWTDVEVQFFDHIGRIRNGFWLCHEKFSSRAKVYNGSSENLPDALGKFDVALLSAVLLHTRSPVSIMESCARLVSGTIIITEMFYPELGEDAVCSLVPAAGNDAWDTWWRFTPRFFTQFLEVLGFSEHQVTFHQQRAFNHTHDMFTIVSSRP
;
A
#
# COMPACT_ATOMS: atom_id res chain seq x y z
N MET A 1 -15.67 -13.79 5.66
CA MET A 1 -14.64 -14.69 5.09
C MET A 1 -14.47 -15.87 6.02
N THR A 2 -14.80 -17.06 5.56
CA THR A 2 -14.67 -18.28 6.38
C THR A 2 -13.19 -18.68 6.36
N ILE A 3 -12.55 -18.77 7.53
CA ILE A 3 -11.18 -19.30 7.66
C ILE A 3 -11.24 -20.77 7.22
N MET A 4 -10.88 -21.04 5.97
CA MET A 4 -10.74 -22.42 5.50
C MET A 4 -9.41 -22.96 6.05
N ASN A 5 -9.46 -24.05 6.79
CA ASN A 5 -8.32 -24.78 7.34
C ASN A 5 -7.45 -24.10 8.40
N GLY A 6 -7.92 -23.07 9.10
CA GLY A 6 -7.14 -22.42 10.16
C GLY A 6 -5.93 -21.60 9.70
N GLN A 7 -5.70 -21.48 8.41
CA GLN A 7 -4.58 -20.71 7.83
C GLN A 7 -5.06 -19.28 7.50
N ILE A 8 -4.46 -18.29 8.16
CA ILE A 8 -4.81 -16.88 7.97
C ILE A 8 -4.03 -16.24 6.82
N TYR A 9 -2.85 -16.77 6.49
CA TYR A 9 -1.95 -16.22 5.47
C TYR A 9 -2.06 -17.00 4.16
N GLU A 10 -1.84 -16.30 3.05
CA GLU A 10 -1.77 -16.88 1.71
C GLU A 10 -0.60 -17.87 1.61
N GLU A 11 -0.82 -18.97 0.92
CA GLU A 11 0.26 -19.89 0.57
C GLU A 11 1.16 -19.29 -0.51
N ARG A 12 2.44 -19.58 -0.41
CA ARG A 12 3.42 -19.13 -1.41
C ARG A 12 3.06 -19.70 -2.77
N ARG A 13 3.17 -18.84 -3.79
CA ARG A 13 2.96 -19.24 -5.17
C ARG A 13 4.27 -19.20 -5.94
N HIS A 14 4.51 -20.18 -6.78
CA HIS A 14 5.60 -20.16 -7.73
C HIS A 14 5.17 -19.36 -8.98
N VAL A 15 6.11 -18.53 -9.49
CA VAL A 15 5.92 -17.77 -10.72
C VAL A 15 7.12 -18.06 -11.62
N ASP A 16 6.84 -18.62 -12.79
CA ASP A 16 7.88 -19.17 -13.69
C ASP A 16 8.75 -18.09 -14.33
N SER A 17 8.17 -16.93 -14.66
CA SER A 17 8.84 -15.94 -15.52
C SER A 17 8.54 -14.50 -15.13
N VAL A 18 9.55 -13.64 -15.23
CA VAL A 18 9.41 -12.17 -15.19
C VAL A 18 8.39 -11.66 -16.21
N LYS A 19 8.21 -12.38 -17.35
CA LYS A 19 7.23 -12.01 -18.38
C LYS A 19 5.78 -12.11 -17.91
N ASP A 20 5.52 -12.88 -16.86
CA ASP A 20 4.19 -13.03 -16.26
C ASP A 20 3.90 -11.99 -15.17
N CYS A 21 4.84 -11.05 -14.98
CA CYS A 21 4.80 -10.04 -13.94
C CYS A 21 4.68 -8.64 -14.53
N ASN A 22 4.07 -7.73 -13.75
CA ASN A 22 4.25 -6.29 -13.89
C ASN A 22 4.95 -5.78 -12.63
N PHE A 23 5.88 -4.84 -12.81
CA PHE A 23 6.63 -4.28 -11.69
C PHE A 23 6.17 -2.87 -11.37
N TYR A 24 5.73 -2.68 -10.14
CA TYR A 24 5.40 -1.35 -9.62
C TYR A 24 6.66 -0.60 -9.18
N HIS A 25 7.62 -1.31 -8.58
CA HIS A 25 8.89 -0.73 -8.18
C HIS A 25 10.05 -1.31 -8.97
N THR A 26 10.99 -0.45 -9.38
CA THR A 26 12.28 -0.87 -9.92
C THR A 26 13.04 -1.65 -8.86
N THR A 27 13.42 -2.88 -9.20
CA THR A 27 14.00 -3.81 -8.24
C THR A 27 15.18 -4.57 -8.86
N ASP A 28 16.29 -4.67 -8.15
CA ASP A 28 17.40 -5.57 -8.51
C ASP A 28 17.13 -6.94 -7.88
N ILE A 29 16.71 -7.89 -8.72
CA ILE A 29 16.22 -9.20 -8.26
C ILE A 29 17.36 -10.23 -8.32
N PRO A 30 17.65 -10.92 -7.20
CA PRO A 30 18.71 -11.95 -7.18
C PRO A 30 18.53 -13.01 -8.28
N GLY A 31 19.59 -13.21 -9.09
CA GLY A 31 19.59 -14.17 -10.19
C GLY A 31 18.81 -13.76 -11.44
N VAL A 32 18.16 -12.59 -11.42
CA VAL A 32 17.44 -12.01 -12.57
C VAL A 32 18.12 -10.72 -13.05
N GLY A 33 18.57 -9.87 -12.12
CA GLY A 33 19.12 -8.54 -12.37
C GLY A 33 18.07 -7.44 -12.21
N LEU A 34 18.42 -6.25 -12.73
CA LEU A 34 17.56 -5.08 -12.63
C LEU A 34 16.30 -5.22 -13.48
N VAL A 35 15.15 -5.09 -12.85
CA VAL A 35 13.84 -4.99 -13.51
C VAL A 35 13.26 -3.62 -13.23
N GLU A 36 12.98 -2.86 -14.28
CA GLU A 36 12.41 -1.52 -14.18
C GLU A 36 10.91 -1.61 -13.83
N GLY A 37 10.50 -0.76 -12.90
CA GLY A 37 9.11 -0.55 -12.48
C GLY A 37 8.66 0.89 -12.70
N GLN A 38 7.44 1.18 -12.28
CA GLN A 38 6.87 2.53 -12.39
C GLN A 38 7.58 3.51 -11.45
N TRP A 39 7.94 3.08 -10.25
CA TRP A 39 8.66 3.85 -9.24
C TRP A 39 10.08 3.34 -9.07
N ASP A 40 11.03 4.24 -8.93
CA ASP A 40 12.39 3.90 -8.54
C ASP A 40 12.72 4.54 -7.18
N LEU A 41 12.51 3.76 -6.13
CA LEU A 41 12.73 4.19 -4.75
C LEU A 41 14.13 3.85 -4.22
N ARG A 42 15.01 3.26 -5.04
CA ARG A 42 16.27 2.69 -4.58
C ARG A 42 17.21 3.71 -3.92
N ASP A 43 17.25 4.94 -4.44
CA ASP A 43 18.11 5.99 -3.94
C ASP A 43 17.50 6.79 -2.78
N GLY A 44 16.18 6.70 -2.58
CA GLY A 44 15.41 7.51 -1.61
C GLY A 44 14.54 6.69 -0.66
N VAL A 45 14.80 5.38 -0.50
CA VAL A 45 13.95 4.50 0.31
C VAL A 45 13.95 4.89 1.79
N ASP A 46 15.07 5.37 2.30
CA ASP A 46 15.18 5.77 3.71
C ASP A 46 14.28 6.99 4.00
N GLU A 47 14.33 8.03 3.14
CA GLU A 47 13.46 9.19 3.28
C GLU A 47 11.99 8.80 3.05
N TYR A 48 11.74 7.92 2.08
CA TYR A 48 10.40 7.41 1.80
C TYR A 48 9.77 6.69 2.99
N LEU A 49 10.58 6.02 3.80
CA LEU A 49 10.20 5.34 5.04
C LEU A 49 10.36 6.21 6.29
N GLY A 50 10.63 7.52 6.14
CA GLY A 50 10.80 8.46 7.24
C GLY A 50 12.03 8.19 8.11
N SER A 51 13.05 7.52 7.55
CA SER A 51 14.28 7.08 8.24
C SER A 51 13.99 6.26 9.51
N TYR A 52 12.87 5.51 9.50
CA TYR A 52 12.44 4.72 10.65
C TYR A 52 13.27 3.45 10.81
N ASP A 53 13.65 3.13 12.05
CA ASP A 53 14.35 1.87 12.36
C ASP A 53 13.36 0.71 12.55
N PHE A 54 13.34 -0.21 11.61
CA PHE A 54 12.54 -1.44 11.64
C PHE A 54 13.19 -2.59 12.43
N GLY A 55 14.38 -2.38 13.00
CA GLY A 55 15.14 -3.40 13.71
C GLY A 55 14.33 -4.13 14.77
N SER A 56 14.20 -5.45 14.63
CA SER A 56 13.44 -6.34 15.53
C SER A 56 11.94 -6.01 15.67
N LYS A 57 11.38 -5.17 14.81
CA LYS A 57 9.96 -4.81 14.81
C LYS A 57 9.12 -5.84 14.06
N ARG A 58 7.87 -6.00 14.52
CA ARG A 58 6.83 -6.68 13.78
C ARG A 58 6.04 -5.66 12.98
N VAL A 59 6.11 -5.74 11.64
CA VAL A 59 5.63 -4.74 10.69
C VAL A 59 4.35 -5.19 10.03
N LEU A 60 3.37 -4.30 9.95
CA LEU A 60 2.17 -4.42 9.12
C LEU A 60 2.32 -3.51 7.91
N GLU A 61 2.31 -4.05 6.71
CA GLU A 61 2.38 -3.27 5.47
C GLU A 61 1.05 -3.35 4.73
N ILE A 62 0.47 -2.21 4.34
CA ILE A 62 -0.75 -2.15 3.55
C ILE A 62 -0.41 -1.85 2.10
N GLY A 63 -0.77 -2.76 1.19
CA GLY A 63 -0.53 -2.61 -0.25
C GLY A 63 0.94 -2.80 -0.65
N PRO A 64 1.50 -4.02 -0.54
CA PRO A 64 2.91 -4.29 -0.81
C PRO A 64 3.31 -4.13 -2.29
N ALA A 65 2.34 -4.08 -3.20
CA ALA A 65 2.58 -4.09 -4.64
C ALA A 65 3.51 -5.25 -5.06
N THR A 66 4.71 -4.94 -5.60
CA THR A 66 5.72 -5.95 -5.97
C THR A 66 6.69 -6.29 -4.84
N GLY A 67 6.47 -5.78 -3.63
CA GLY A 67 7.19 -6.15 -2.42
C GLY A 67 8.52 -5.43 -2.18
N PHE A 68 8.84 -4.38 -2.95
CA PHE A 68 10.13 -3.67 -2.77
C PHE A 68 10.33 -3.21 -1.32
N LEU A 69 9.33 -2.55 -0.72
CA LEU A 69 9.39 -2.11 0.67
C LEU A 69 9.32 -3.27 1.66
N THR A 70 8.48 -4.28 1.38
CA THR A 70 8.41 -5.53 2.15
C THR A 70 9.80 -6.13 2.35
N PHE A 71 10.52 -6.38 1.26
CA PHE A 71 11.83 -7.03 1.29
C PHE A 71 12.94 -6.11 1.81
N TYR A 72 12.76 -4.79 1.68
CA TYR A 72 13.65 -3.82 2.30
C TYR A 72 13.53 -3.87 3.83
N MET A 73 12.31 -3.77 4.37
CA MET A 73 12.06 -3.81 5.81
C MET A 73 12.44 -5.16 6.44
N GLU A 74 12.20 -6.26 5.73
CA GLU A 74 12.49 -7.61 6.21
C GLU A 74 13.97 -7.84 6.51
N LYS A 75 14.89 -7.03 5.97
CA LYS A 75 16.34 -7.15 6.26
C LYS A 75 16.64 -6.99 7.75
N THR A 76 15.85 -6.18 8.46
CA THR A 76 16.06 -5.87 9.88
C THR A 76 14.86 -6.19 10.76
N ALA A 77 13.66 -6.18 10.23
CA ALA A 77 12.43 -6.50 10.93
C ALA A 77 12.40 -7.96 11.44
N SER A 78 11.74 -8.20 12.55
CA SER A 78 11.50 -9.56 13.06
C SER A 78 10.48 -10.32 12.22
N GLU A 79 9.46 -9.63 11.74
CA GLU A 79 8.42 -10.14 10.84
C GLU A 79 7.80 -9.00 10.03
N VAL A 80 7.50 -9.27 8.75
CA VAL A 80 6.66 -8.39 7.92
C VAL A 80 5.40 -9.16 7.52
N VAL A 81 4.25 -8.56 7.78
CA VAL A 81 2.95 -9.04 7.30
C VAL A 81 2.40 -8.02 6.31
N ALA A 82 2.37 -8.41 5.07
CA ALA A 82 1.80 -7.61 4.00
C ALA A 82 0.29 -7.90 3.85
N VAL A 83 -0.50 -6.86 3.73
CA VAL A 83 -1.95 -6.94 3.51
C VAL A 83 -2.25 -6.57 2.07
N GLU A 84 -2.87 -7.48 1.35
CA GLU A 84 -3.26 -7.28 -0.04
C GLU A 84 -4.75 -7.57 -0.22
N LEU A 85 -5.39 -6.88 -1.16
CA LEU A 85 -6.79 -7.12 -1.50
C LEU A 85 -6.93 -8.49 -2.18
N PRO A 86 -7.95 -9.27 -1.87
CA PRO A 86 -8.22 -10.50 -2.63
C PRO A 86 -8.49 -10.19 -4.11
N MET A 87 -8.15 -11.14 -4.96
CA MET A 87 -8.41 -11.05 -6.39
C MET A 87 -9.86 -11.46 -6.69
N ASP A 88 -10.82 -10.75 -6.10
CA ASP A 88 -12.23 -10.94 -6.36
C ASP A 88 -12.96 -9.58 -6.49
N ARG A 89 -14.14 -9.59 -7.06
CA ARG A 89 -14.90 -8.39 -7.39
C ARG A 89 -15.41 -7.62 -6.16
N SER A 90 -15.48 -8.26 -4.99
CA SER A 90 -16.01 -7.63 -3.77
C SER A 90 -15.15 -6.48 -3.28
N PHE A 91 -13.86 -6.45 -3.64
CA PHE A 91 -12.89 -5.45 -3.22
C PHE A 91 -12.68 -4.28 -4.20
N TRP A 92 -13.35 -4.29 -5.36
CA TRP A 92 -13.33 -3.17 -6.30
C TRP A 92 -13.77 -1.83 -5.69
N ASN A 93 -14.48 -1.88 -4.58
CA ASN A 93 -14.87 -0.66 -3.88
C ASN A 93 -13.68 0.10 -3.27
N SER A 94 -12.54 -0.54 -3.13
CA SER A 94 -11.32 0.09 -2.60
C SER A 94 -10.57 0.93 -3.63
N VAL A 95 -10.77 0.67 -4.93
CA VAL A 95 -10.17 1.47 -6.01
C VAL A 95 -11.20 2.41 -6.65
N PRO A 96 -10.77 3.55 -7.19
CA PRO A 96 -11.65 4.41 -7.97
C PRO A 96 -12.22 3.63 -9.14
N TYR A 97 -13.44 3.94 -9.46
CA TYR A 97 -13.97 3.43 -10.70
C TYR A 97 -13.68 4.45 -11.80
N GLU A 98 -13.43 3.95 -12.98
CA GLU A 98 -13.36 4.77 -14.17
C GLU A 98 -14.77 5.21 -14.64
N LYS A 99 -14.86 5.93 -15.76
CA LYS A 99 -16.13 6.46 -16.32
C LYS A 99 -17.26 5.45 -16.46
N LEU A 100 -16.95 4.16 -16.50
CA LEU A 100 -17.93 3.08 -16.59
C LEU A 100 -18.56 2.72 -15.24
N GLY A 101 -18.02 3.24 -14.24
CA GLY A 101 -18.40 3.43 -12.86
C GLY A 101 -19.52 2.63 -12.26
N LEU A 102 -19.97 3.16 -11.15
CA LEU A 102 -21.00 2.59 -10.28
C LEU A 102 -22.27 2.19 -11.01
N ALA A 103 -22.66 2.89 -12.09
CA ALA A 103 -23.88 2.57 -12.84
C ALA A 103 -23.82 1.20 -13.54
N ARG A 104 -22.63 0.72 -13.89
CA ARG A 104 -22.43 -0.59 -14.54
C ARG A 104 -22.12 -1.72 -13.56
N ARG A 105 -21.72 -1.42 -12.34
CA ARG A 105 -21.50 -2.43 -11.29
C ARG A 105 -22.75 -3.21 -10.88
N ASN A 106 -23.92 -2.74 -11.27
CA ASN A 106 -25.18 -3.44 -11.07
C ASN A 106 -25.40 -4.59 -12.09
N ASN A 107 -24.55 -4.71 -13.12
CA ASN A 107 -24.54 -5.85 -14.01
C ASN A 107 -23.44 -6.80 -13.59
N ASP A 108 -23.73 -8.10 -13.49
CA ASP A 108 -22.75 -9.16 -13.13
C ASP A 108 -21.64 -9.35 -14.18
N GLN A 109 -21.67 -8.59 -15.25
CA GLN A 109 -20.65 -8.64 -16.31
C GLN A 109 -19.54 -7.64 -16.04
N TRP A 110 -18.31 -8.11 -16.14
CA TRP A 110 -17.12 -7.28 -16.11
C TRP A 110 -17.01 -6.47 -17.39
N THR A 111 -16.62 -5.20 -17.27
CA THR A 111 -16.23 -4.38 -18.42
C THR A 111 -14.83 -4.76 -18.88
N ASP A 112 -14.46 -4.43 -20.13
CA ASP A 112 -13.11 -4.67 -20.64
C ASP A 112 -12.03 -3.97 -19.80
N VAL A 113 -12.35 -2.80 -19.27
CA VAL A 113 -11.44 -2.03 -18.39
C VAL A 113 -11.23 -2.73 -17.05
N GLU A 114 -12.32 -3.25 -16.45
CA GLU A 114 -12.21 -4.04 -15.21
C GLU A 114 -11.36 -5.30 -15.44
N VAL A 115 -11.55 -5.99 -16.56
CA VAL A 115 -10.76 -7.17 -16.92
C VAL A 115 -9.27 -6.83 -17.07
N GLN A 116 -8.95 -5.75 -17.80
CA GLN A 116 -7.57 -5.30 -18.01
C GLN A 116 -6.91 -4.87 -16.70
N PHE A 117 -7.64 -4.15 -15.85
CA PHE A 117 -7.12 -3.73 -14.54
C PHE A 117 -6.90 -4.92 -13.61
N PHE A 118 -7.82 -5.88 -13.62
CA PHE A 118 -7.70 -7.10 -12.82
C PHE A 118 -6.50 -7.95 -13.26
N ASP A 119 -6.27 -8.07 -14.57
CA ASP A 119 -5.08 -8.71 -15.11
C ASP A 119 -3.81 -7.97 -14.68
N HIS A 120 -3.80 -6.63 -14.79
CA HIS A 120 -2.67 -5.81 -14.37
C HIS A 120 -2.30 -6.02 -12.90
N ILE A 121 -3.28 -5.98 -11.99
CA ILE A 121 -3.07 -6.24 -10.55
C ILE A 121 -2.60 -7.69 -10.32
N GLY A 122 -3.19 -8.66 -11.04
CA GLY A 122 -2.75 -10.06 -10.99
C GLY A 122 -1.27 -10.22 -11.33
N ARG A 123 -0.80 -9.52 -12.36
CA ARG A 123 0.61 -9.52 -12.78
C ARG A 123 1.52 -8.78 -11.79
N ILE A 124 1.05 -7.74 -11.11
CA ILE A 124 1.80 -7.11 -9.99
C ILE A 124 1.97 -8.12 -8.85
N ARG A 125 0.93 -8.86 -8.49
CA ARG A 125 1.01 -9.92 -7.47
C ARG A 125 1.93 -11.07 -7.88
N ASN A 126 1.99 -11.40 -9.16
CA ASN A 126 3.00 -12.34 -9.65
C ASN A 126 4.41 -11.78 -9.43
N GLY A 127 4.63 -10.48 -9.67
CA GLY A 127 5.88 -9.80 -9.35
C GLY A 127 6.27 -9.92 -7.89
N PHE A 128 5.30 -9.74 -6.97
CA PHE A 128 5.53 -9.95 -5.54
C PHE A 128 6.02 -11.39 -5.25
N TRP A 129 5.32 -12.41 -5.74
CA TRP A 129 5.66 -13.80 -5.43
C TRP A 129 6.96 -14.25 -6.11
N LEU A 130 7.25 -13.76 -7.32
CA LEU A 130 8.55 -13.96 -7.95
C LEU A 130 9.68 -13.38 -7.08
N CYS A 131 9.55 -12.13 -6.65
CA CYS A 131 10.52 -11.48 -5.78
C CYS A 131 10.63 -12.20 -4.42
N HIS A 132 9.49 -12.58 -3.83
CA HIS A 132 9.45 -13.32 -2.58
C HIS A 132 10.30 -14.59 -2.64
N GLU A 133 10.20 -15.36 -3.73
CA GLU A 133 11.03 -16.55 -3.96
C GLU A 133 12.51 -16.17 -4.13
N LYS A 134 12.80 -15.20 -5.02
CA LYS A 134 14.18 -14.84 -5.36
C LYS A 134 14.96 -14.21 -4.21
N PHE A 135 14.29 -13.43 -3.35
CA PHE A 135 14.87 -12.90 -2.12
C PHE A 135 14.87 -13.91 -0.96
N SER A 136 14.32 -15.12 -1.14
CA SER A 136 14.12 -16.09 -0.05
C SER A 136 13.37 -15.49 1.13
N SER A 137 12.37 -14.67 0.84
CA SER A 137 11.61 -13.90 1.83
C SER A 137 10.82 -14.80 2.78
N ARG A 138 10.63 -14.33 4.01
CA ARG A 138 9.79 -14.94 5.04
C ARG A 138 8.52 -14.12 5.29
N ALA A 139 8.36 -12.99 4.58
CA ALA A 139 7.19 -12.15 4.71
C ALA A 139 5.91 -12.95 4.50
N LYS A 140 4.89 -12.64 5.29
CA LYS A 140 3.58 -13.27 5.21
C LYS A 140 2.62 -12.37 4.46
N VAL A 141 1.70 -12.94 3.72
CA VAL A 141 0.66 -12.19 3.00
C VAL A 141 -0.70 -12.54 3.56
N TYR A 142 -1.44 -11.54 3.99
CA TYR A 142 -2.85 -11.65 4.33
C TYR A 142 -3.70 -11.06 3.21
N ASN A 143 -4.58 -11.88 2.62
CA ASN A 143 -5.55 -11.43 1.63
C ASN A 143 -6.86 -11.06 2.31
N GLY A 144 -7.16 -9.77 2.38
CA GLY A 144 -8.37 -9.29 3.01
C GLY A 144 -8.54 -7.78 2.95
N SER A 145 -9.66 -7.32 3.47
CA SER A 145 -9.92 -5.88 3.55
C SER A 145 -9.03 -5.22 4.59
N SER A 146 -8.29 -4.20 4.19
CA SER A 146 -7.54 -3.34 5.09
C SER A 146 -8.44 -2.44 5.96
N GLU A 147 -9.70 -2.22 5.56
CA GLU A 147 -10.69 -1.47 6.34
C GLU A 147 -11.16 -2.22 7.60
N ASN A 148 -10.98 -3.54 7.64
CA ASN A 148 -11.39 -4.38 8.78
C ASN A 148 -10.44 -5.56 8.95
N LEU A 149 -9.23 -5.27 9.43
CA LEU A 149 -8.20 -6.28 9.71
C LEU A 149 -8.65 -7.18 10.88
N PRO A 150 -8.50 -8.51 10.79
CA PRO A 150 -8.91 -9.40 11.86
C PRO A 150 -7.92 -9.38 13.03
N ASP A 151 -8.43 -9.51 14.25
CA ASP A 151 -7.60 -9.61 15.47
C ASP A 151 -6.65 -10.82 15.46
N ALA A 152 -6.98 -11.83 14.67
CA ALA A 152 -6.14 -13.03 14.48
C ALA A 152 -4.77 -12.73 13.84
N LEU A 153 -4.57 -11.55 13.22
CA LEU A 153 -3.25 -11.09 12.78
C LEU A 153 -2.32 -10.79 13.95
N GLY A 154 -2.87 -10.55 15.14
CA GLY A 154 -2.11 -10.17 16.33
C GLY A 154 -1.72 -8.69 16.34
N LYS A 155 -0.82 -8.31 17.26
CA LYS A 155 -0.34 -6.93 17.40
C LYS A 155 0.94 -6.70 16.60
N PHE A 156 1.13 -5.45 16.19
CA PHE A 156 2.29 -4.97 15.45
C PHE A 156 2.95 -3.82 16.20
N ASP A 157 4.26 -3.66 16.02
CA ASP A 157 5.00 -2.51 16.52
C ASP A 157 4.80 -1.29 15.64
N VAL A 158 4.71 -1.51 14.31
CA VAL A 158 4.58 -0.46 13.31
C VAL A 158 3.68 -0.89 12.16
N ALA A 159 2.91 0.06 11.62
CA ALA A 159 2.23 -0.08 10.34
C ALA A 159 2.79 0.90 9.32
N LEU A 160 2.93 0.43 8.07
CA LEU A 160 3.31 1.22 6.91
C LEU A 160 2.14 1.31 5.92
N LEU A 161 1.76 2.55 5.57
CA LEU A 161 0.74 2.88 4.58
C LEU A 161 1.36 3.82 3.55
N SER A 162 1.97 3.25 2.50
CA SER A 162 2.77 3.99 1.52
C SER A 162 2.02 4.14 0.21
N ALA A 163 1.62 5.37 -0.14
CA ALA A 163 0.92 5.71 -1.38
C ALA A 163 -0.24 4.75 -1.69
N VAL A 164 -1.00 4.36 -0.67
CA VAL A 164 -2.11 3.42 -0.77
C VAL A 164 -3.45 4.08 -0.40
N LEU A 165 -3.45 5.05 0.51
CA LEU A 165 -4.68 5.68 1.01
C LEU A 165 -5.39 6.50 -0.07
N LEU A 166 -4.63 7.09 -1.00
CA LEU A 166 -5.18 7.81 -2.14
C LEU A 166 -6.05 6.90 -3.05
N HIS A 167 -5.78 5.60 -3.07
CA HIS A 167 -6.49 4.62 -3.91
C HIS A 167 -7.74 4.02 -3.23
N THR A 168 -8.08 4.41 -2.01
CA THR A 168 -9.16 3.79 -1.24
C THR A 168 -10.33 4.74 -1.04
N ARG A 169 -11.56 4.20 -0.92
CA ARG A 169 -12.73 5.03 -0.62
C ARG A 169 -12.76 5.52 0.80
N SER A 170 -12.26 4.73 1.73
CA SER A 170 -12.36 4.95 3.17
C SER A 170 -10.98 4.98 3.84
N PRO A 171 -10.14 5.99 3.55
CA PRO A 171 -8.80 6.06 4.12
C PRO A 171 -8.81 6.09 5.66
N VAL A 172 -9.81 6.75 6.26
CA VAL A 172 -9.96 6.79 7.72
C VAL A 172 -10.23 5.41 8.33
N SER A 173 -11.08 4.59 7.68
CA SER A 173 -11.36 3.23 8.16
C SER A 173 -10.12 2.34 8.15
N ILE A 174 -9.24 2.51 7.16
CA ILE A 174 -7.97 1.78 7.08
C ILE A 174 -7.04 2.21 8.21
N MET A 175 -6.91 3.51 8.45
CA MET A 175 -6.09 4.03 9.56
C MET A 175 -6.61 3.54 10.92
N GLU A 176 -7.93 3.57 11.15
CA GLU A 176 -8.56 3.02 12.38
C GLU A 176 -8.28 1.52 12.53
N SER A 177 -8.42 0.77 11.45
CA SER A 177 -8.18 -0.67 11.43
C SER A 177 -6.72 -1.01 11.77
N CYS A 178 -5.75 -0.26 11.21
CA CYS A 178 -4.34 -0.37 11.54
C CYS A 178 -4.08 0.03 12.99
N ALA A 179 -4.60 1.18 13.44
CA ALA A 179 -4.40 1.72 14.79
C ALA A 179 -4.85 0.77 15.90
N ARG A 180 -5.86 -0.04 15.62
CA ARG A 180 -6.36 -1.07 16.54
C ARG A 180 -5.35 -2.20 16.75
N LEU A 181 -4.54 -2.53 15.76
CA LEU A 181 -3.56 -3.60 15.81
C LEU A 181 -2.13 -3.11 16.12
N VAL A 182 -1.87 -1.80 16.01
CA VAL A 182 -0.53 -1.22 16.17
C VAL A 182 -0.35 -0.62 17.57
N SER A 183 0.69 -1.04 18.25
CA SER A 183 1.03 -0.56 19.60
C SER A 183 1.97 0.64 19.62
N GLY A 184 2.81 0.81 18.58
CA GLY A 184 3.88 1.80 18.54
C GLY A 184 3.65 2.90 17.52
N THR A 185 3.94 2.65 16.24
CA THR A 185 4.09 3.69 15.23
C THR A 185 3.23 3.41 13.99
N ILE A 186 2.68 4.46 13.39
CA ILE A 186 2.09 4.42 12.03
C ILE A 186 2.93 5.34 11.14
N ILE A 187 3.36 4.81 10.00
CA ILE A 187 4.10 5.53 8.97
C ILE A 187 3.17 5.70 7.76
N ILE A 188 3.00 6.93 7.30
CA ILE A 188 2.21 7.26 6.11
C ILE A 188 3.07 8.04 5.16
N THR A 189 3.18 7.57 3.91
CA THR A 189 3.87 8.29 2.83
C THR A 189 2.88 8.54 1.70
N GLU A 190 2.75 9.81 1.27
CA GLU A 190 1.81 10.23 0.23
C GLU A 190 2.39 11.34 -0.64
N MET A 191 1.73 11.59 -1.75
CA MET A 191 2.05 12.70 -2.66
C MET A 191 1.80 14.05 -1.97
N PHE A 192 2.70 14.99 -2.15
CA PHE A 192 2.56 16.35 -1.63
C PHE A 192 1.93 17.28 -2.65
N TYR A 193 0.89 17.98 -2.26
CA TYR A 193 0.12 18.93 -3.06
C TYR A 193 0.12 20.31 -2.37
N PRO A 194 1.12 21.17 -2.63
CA PRO A 194 1.24 22.46 -1.94
C PRO A 194 0.04 23.39 -2.17
N GLU A 195 -0.69 23.22 -3.27
CA GLU A 195 -1.90 23.97 -3.57
C GLU A 195 -3.08 23.70 -2.61
N LEU A 196 -3.04 22.64 -1.84
CA LEU A 196 -4.06 22.34 -0.82
C LEU A 196 -3.87 23.14 0.48
N GLY A 197 -2.72 23.78 0.66
CA GLY A 197 -2.41 24.57 1.84
C GLY A 197 -2.05 23.71 3.06
N GLU A 198 -2.15 24.32 4.25
CA GLU A 198 -1.68 23.74 5.52
C GLU A 198 -2.83 23.18 6.39
N ASP A 199 -4.08 23.39 6.03
CA ASP A 199 -5.23 22.89 6.75
C ASP A 199 -5.37 21.36 6.60
N ALA A 200 -6.16 20.75 7.49
CA ALA A 200 -6.48 19.32 7.42
C ALA A 200 -7.46 19.05 6.27
N VAL A 201 -6.94 18.81 5.07
CA VAL A 201 -7.72 18.65 3.84
C VAL A 201 -7.60 17.23 3.30
N CYS A 202 -8.76 16.65 2.94
CA CYS A 202 -8.90 15.45 2.12
C CYS A 202 -9.75 15.83 0.90
N SER A 203 -9.11 16.07 -0.24
CA SER A 203 -9.76 16.58 -1.45
C SER A 203 -10.16 15.44 -2.38
N LEU A 204 -11.44 15.40 -2.79
CA LEU A 204 -11.96 14.41 -3.73
C LEU A 204 -11.45 14.68 -5.14
N VAL A 205 -10.87 13.66 -5.79
CA VAL A 205 -10.34 13.76 -7.16
C VAL A 205 -11.37 13.38 -8.23
N PRO A 206 -12.15 12.28 -8.10
CA PRO A 206 -13.12 11.91 -9.12
C PRO A 206 -14.20 12.97 -9.30
N ALA A 207 -14.43 13.37 -10.55
CA ALA A 207 -15.49 14.29 -10.91
C ALA A 207 -16.14 13.85 -12.23
N ALA A 208 -17.39 14.28 -12.47
CA ALA A 208 -18.02 14.03 -13.75
C ALA A 208 -17.20 14.70 -14.87
N GLY A 209 -16.70 13.90 -15.79
CA GLY A 209 -15.94 14.36 -16.94
C GLY A 209 -14.42 14.38 -16.81
N ASN A 210 -13.85 14.01 -15.64
CA ASN A 210 -12.43 13.74 -15.55
C ASN A 210 -12.10 12.25 -15.77
N ASP A 211 -10.83 11.93 -16.00
CA ASP A 211 -10.35 10.59 -16.28
C ASP A 211 -9.66 9.94 -15.07
N ALA A 212 -9.89 10.47 -13.86
CA ALA A 212 -9.36 9.88 -12.65
C ALA A 212 -9.96 8.47 -12.46
N TRP A 213 -9.10 7.45 -12.45
CA TRP A 213 -9.54 6.06 -12.35
C TRP A 213 -8.84 5.30 -11.21
N ASP A 214 -7.72 5.82 -10.71
CA ASP A 214 -6.88 5.18 -9.71
C ASP A 214 -6.71 6.00 -8.43
N THR A 215 -7.20 7.24 -8.39
CA THR A 215 -7.02 8.16 -7.28
C THR A 215 -8.35 8.72 -6.80
N TRP A 216 -8.69 8.47 -5.53
CA TRP A 216 -9.85 9.07 -4.87
C TRP A 216 -9.53 10.41 -4.24
N TRP A 217 -8.34 10.55 -3.64
CA TRP A 217 -8.05 11.62 -2.71
C TRP A 217 -6.68 12.25 -2.96
N ARG A 218 -6.62 13.54 -2.65
CA ARG A 218 -5.38 14.24 -2.36
C ARG A 218 -5.42 14.70 -0.93
N PHE A 219 -4.31 14.54 -0.21
CA PHE A 219 -4.24 14.82 1.21
C PHE A 219 -3.23 15.90 1.53
N THR A 220 -3.46 16.59 2.66
CA THR A 220 -2.43 17.38 3.32
C THR A 220 -1.80 16.57 4.46
N PRO A 221 -0.53 16.85 4.83
CA PRO A 221 0.06 16.22 6.02
C PRO A 221 -0.78 16.43 7.29
N ARG A 222 -1.38 17.62 7.43
CA ARG A 222 -2.22 17.97 8.58
C ARG A 222 -3.46 17.09 8.72
N PHE A 223 -4.05 16.64 7.61
CA PHE A 223 -5.16 15.68 7.65
C PHE A 223 -4.77 14.42 8.42
N PHE A 224 -3.61 13.86 8.12
CA PHE A 224 -3.15 12.64 8.76
C PHE A 224 -2.73 12.86 10.21
N THR A 225 -1.92 13.88 10.51
CA THR A 225 -1.47 14.13 11.88
C THR A 225 -2.66 14.38 12.80
N GLN A 226 -3.62 15.20 12.39
CA GLN A 226 -4.81 15.48 13.19
C GLN A 226 -5.68 14.23 13.41
N PHE A 227 -5.84 13.37 12.41
CA PHE A 227 -6.61 12.15 12.57
C PHE A 227 -5.87 11.12 13.42
N LEU A 228 -4.56 10.98 13.26
CA LEU A 228 -3.73 10.09 14.06
C LEU A 228 -3.69 10.52 15.54
N GLU A 229 -3.74 11.84 15.83
CA GLU A 229 -3.92 12.35 17.22
C GLU A 229 -5.22 11.80 17.84
N VAL A 230 -6.33 11.79 17.09
CA VAL A 230 -7.62 11.21 17.56
C VAL A 230 -7.47 9.73 17.87
N LEU A 231 -6.61 9.01 17.13
CA LEU A 231 -6.34 7.58 17.33
C LEU A 231 -5.29 7.30 18.40
N GLY A 232 -4.76 8.35 19.05
CA GLY A 232 -3.81 8.25 20.16
C GLY A 232 -2.34 8.16 19.72
N PHE A 233 -2.00 8.59 18.51
CA PHE A 233 -0.64 8.77 18.02
C PHE A 233 -0.35 10.27 18.01
N SER A 234 0.30 10.78 19.05
CA SER A 234 0.45 12.23 19.29
C SER A 234 1.86 12.76 19.07
N GLU A 235 2.83 11.90 18.81
CA GLU A 235 4.20 12.29 18.47
C GLU A 235 4.38 12.17 16.96
N HIS A 236 4.58 13.31 16.27
CA HIS A 236 4.67 13.36 14.81
C HIS A 236 6.01 13.91 14.32
N GLN A 237 6.59 13.21 13.37
CA GLN A 237 7.65 13.72 12.53
C GLN A 237 7.13 13.76 11.10
N VAL A 238 7.16 14.93 10.46
CA VAL A 238 6.78 15.12 9.05
C VAL A 238 8.01 15.51 8.27
N THR A 239 8.31 14.77 7.22
CA THR A 239 9.44 15.03 6.32
C THR A 239 8.94 15.18 4.89
N PHE A 240 9.61 16.05 4.12
CA PHE A 240 9.34 16.23 2.70
C PHE A 240 10.53 15.75 1.89
N HIS A 241 10.26 15.05 0.81
CA HIS A 241 11.28 14.45 -0.03
C HIS A 241 10.79 14.32 -1.48
N GLN A 242 11.67 13.89 -2.37
CA GLN A 242 11.34 13.67 -3.77
C GLN A 242 11.60 12.21 -4.14
N GLN A 243 10.72 11.64 -4.95
CA GLN A 243 10.85 10.28 -5.46
C GLN A 243 10.64 10.24 -6.97
N ARG A 244 11.28 9.28 -7.63
CA ARG A 244 11.17 9.13 -9.10
C ARG A 244 10.09 8.13 -9.47
N ALA A 245 9.18 8.56 -10.36
CA ALA A 245 8.22 7.68 -11.02
C ALA A 245 8.00 8.10 -12.47
N PHE A 246 7.88 7.15 -13.40
CA PHE A 246 7.58 7.40 -14.82
C PHE A 246 8.46 8.47 -15.49
N ASN A 247 9.75 8.53 -15.19
CA ASN A 247 10.68 9.55 -15.65
C ASN A 247 10.42 10.97 -15.10
N HIS A 248 9.57 11.11 -14.11
CA HIS A 248 9.32 12.36 -13.40
C HIS A 248 9.75 12.25 -11.94
N THR A 249 10.02 13.39 -11.34
CA THR A 249 10.22 13.52 -9.90
C THR A 249 8.94 14.04 -9.29
N HIS A 250 8.51 13.40 -8.20
CA HIS A 250 7.30 13.75 -7.46
C HIS A 250 7.66 14.24 -6.07
N ASP A 251 7.08 15.36 -5.66
CA ASP A 251 7.15 15.83 -4.29
C ASP A 251 6.27 14.94 -3.42
N MET A 252 6.81 14.49 -2.31
CA MET A 252 6.14 13.60 -1.38
C MET A 252 6.37 14.07 0.06
N PHE A 253 5.58 13.55 0.96
CA PHE A 253 5.82 13.66 2.38
C PHE A 253 5.70 12.31 3.06
N THR A 254 6.44 12.14 4.15
CA THR A 254 6.31 11.00 5.05
C THR A 254 6.03 11.50 6.45
N ILE A 255 5.07 10.85 7.10
CA ILE A 255 4.69 11.07 8.50
C ILE A 255 5.05 9.83 9.27
N VAL A 256 5.84 9.99 10.32
CA VAL A 256 6.08 8.97 11.34
C VAL A 256 5.33 9.42 12.58
N SER A 257 4.28 8.70 12.96
CA SER A 257 3.45 9.05 14.11
C SER A 257 3.50 7.95 15.14
N SER A 258 3.87 8.30 16.37
CA SER A 258 4.03 7.35 17.46
C SER A 258 3.06 7.61 18.61
N ARG A 259 2.74 6.54 19.33
CA ARG A 259 2.10 6.65 20.66
C ARG A 259 3.13 7.12 21.67
N PRO A 260 2.72 7.91 22.68
CA PRO A 260 3.60 8.34 23.77
C PRO A 260 4.13 7.16 24.60
#